data_2532cf98e794a487624e2baa48087d90
#
_entry.id   2532cf98e794a487624e2baa48087d90
#
_cell.length_a   1.000
_cell.length_b   1.000
_cell.length_c   1.000
_cell.angle_alpha   90.00
_cell.angle_beta   90.00
_cell.angle_gamma   90.00
#
_symmetry.space_group_name_H-M   'P 1'
#
loop_
_entity.id
_entity.type
_entity.pdbx_description
1 polymer ?
#
loop_
_entity_poly.entity_id
_entity_poly.type
_entity_poly.pdbx_seq_one_letter_code
_entity_poly.pdbx_strand_id
1 'polypeptide(L)'
;MGEARKPAGPDLTQGISATDLQDGGMLVGHVDDANVLVARRGSEIFAIDAACSHYSGPLVDGLMVDDTVRCPWHHACFSLRTGEALRPPALSPLACWAVEQRDGKVFVRGKKPAAKTPAPGADQPRSIVIVGGGAAGFAAAEKLRRDGYGGSITMLSDDDAPPVDRPNLSKDYLAGSAPEEWIPLRPDDFYPESRIDLRRGTKVAAIDPRAREVALADGSKLP
;
A
#
# COMPACT_ATOMS: atom_id res chain seq x y z
N MET A 1 6.68 -8.61 -16.68
CA MET A 1 7.57 -9.16 -15.64
C MET A 1 8.83 -8.29 -15.62
N GLY A 2 8.95 -7.41 -14.61
CA GLY A 2 10.16 -6.59 -14.47
C GLY A 2 11.35 -7.52 -14.18
N GLU A 3 12.49 -7.28 -14.81
CA GLU A 3 13.74 -7.97 -14.48
C GLU A 3 13.94 -7.97 -12.96
N ALA A 4 14.27 -9.13 -12.39
CA ALA A 4 14.64 -9.24 -11.00
C ALA A 4 15.79 -8.27 -10.73
N ARG A 5 15.54 -7.21 -9.98
CA ARG A 5 16.58 -6.24 -9.62
C ARG A 5 17.67 -7.00 -8.88
N LYS A 6 18.91 -6.88 -9.36
CA LYS A 6 20.08 -7.45 -8.67
C LYS A 6 20.08 -7.00 -7.21
N PRO A 7 20.44 -7.89 -6.26
CA PRO A 7 20.65 -7.54 -4.87
C PRO A 7 21.58 -6.33 -4.76
N ALA A 8 21.16 -5.31 -4.00
CA ALA A 8 21.92 -4.07 -3.83
C ALA A 8 22.54 -4.01 -2.44
N GLY A 9 23.74 -3.43 -2.35
CA GLY A 9 24.41 -3.23 -1.07
C GLY A 9 24.90 -4.52 -0.41
N PRO A 10 25.22 -4.47 0.89
CA PRO A 10 25.74 -5.61 1.65
C PRO A 10 24.67 -6.68 1.91
N ASP A 11 25.12 -7.92 2.08
CA ASP A 11 24.31 -9.02 2.61
C ASP A 11 24.03 -8.78 4.10
N LEU A 12 22.78 -8.41 4.40
CA LEU A 12 22.37 -8.06 5.76
C LEU A 12 22.26 -9.28 6.69
N THR A 13 22.26 -10.49 6.14
CA THR A 13 22.29 -11.73 6.95
C THR A 13 23.64 -11.95 7.62
N GLN A 14 24.72 -11.40 7.02
CA GLN A 14 26.09 -11.43 7.56
C GLN A 14 26.34 -10.31 8.57
N GLY A 15 25.43 -9.33 8.63
CA GLY A 15 25.47 -8.19 9.53
C GLY A 15 26.39 -7.08 9.04
N ILE A 16 25.91 -5.85 9.21
CA ILE A 16 26.67 -4.60 9.00
C ILE A 16 27.11 -4.04 10.35
N SER A 17 28.16 -3.20 10.36
CA SER A 17 28.52 -2.49 11.60
C SER A 17 27.43 -1.52 11.99
N ALA A 18 27.07 -1.47 13.26
CA ALA A 18 26.11 -0.49 13.77
C ALA A 18 26.58 0.97 13.57
N THR A 19 27.90 1.17 13.41
CA THR A 19 28.50 2.49 13.12
C THR A 19 28.28 2.94 11.68
N ASP A 20 28.01 2.02 10.76
CA ASP A 20 27.71 2.34 9.35
C ASP A 20 26.32 2.95 9.17
N LEU A 21 25.46 2.80 10.18
CA LEU A 21 24.10 3.34 10.20
C LEU A 21 23.98 4.39 11.32
N GLN A 22 24.23 5.66 10.97
CA GLN A 22 24.11 6.77 11.90
C GLN A 22 22.66 7.06 12.27
N ASP A 23 22.43 7.78 13.36
CA ASP A 23 21.08 8.25 13.72
C ASP A 23 20.50 9.16 12.61
N GLY A 24 19.27 8.92 12.21
CA GLY A 24 18.65 9.55 11.05
C GLY A 24 19.11 8.97 9.71
N GLY A 25 20.02 7.99 9.70
CA GLY A 25 20.54 7.37 8.48
C GLY A 25 19.66 6.25 7.95
N MET A 26 19.79 6.03 6.63
CA MET A 26 19.18 4.92 5.89
C MET A 26 20.24 4.25 5.02
N LEU A 27 20.13 2.93 4.87
CA LEU A 27 21.02 2.11 4.06
C LEU A 27 20.23 1.01 3.36
N VAL A 28 20.57 0.68 2.12
CA VAL A 28 20.05 -0.49 1.42
C VAL A 28 21.07 -1.62 1.47
N GLY A 29 20.59 -2.78 1.81
CA GLY A 29 21.25 -4.07 1.64
C GLY A 29 20.26 -5.10 1.12
N HIS A 30 20.64 -6.37 1.19
CA HIS A 30 19.77 -7.45 0.74
C HIS A 30 19.72 -8.60 1.74
N VAL A 31 18.63 -9.35 1.68
CA VAL A 31 18.44 -10.66 2.30
C VAL A 31 17.99 -11.57 1.17
N ASP A 32 18.79 -12.57 0.83
CA ASP A 32 18.65 -13.36 -0.39
C ASP A 32 18.50 -12.41 -1.62
N ASP A 33 17.46 -12.56 -2.41
CA ASP A 33 17.18 -11.73 -3.60
C ASP A 33 16.38 -10.45 -3.29
N ALA A 34 15.99 -10.22 -2.02
CA ALA A 34 15.15 -9.10 -1.63
C ALA A 34 15.99 -7.91 -1.16
N ASN A 35 15.79 -6.73 -1.77
CA ASN A 35 16.39 -5.48 -1.30
C ASN A 35 15.63 -4.95 -0.09
N VAL A 36 16.37 -4.62 0.97
CA VAL A 36 15.85 -4.17 2.26
C VAL A 36 16.44 -2.83 2.63
N LEU A 37 15.58 -1.88 2.99
CA LEU A 37 15.96 -0.61 3.58
C LEU A 37 16.11 -0.79 5.09
N VAL A 38 17.28 -0.49 5.61
CA VAL A 38 17.54 -0.40 7.05
C VAL A 38 17.61 1.08 7.43
N ALA A 39 16.88 1.48 8.46
CA ALA A 39 16.82 2.86 8.95
C ALA A 39 17.04 2.90 10.46
N ARG A 40 17.78 3.91 10.94
CA ARG A 40 18.04 4.10 12.38
C ARG A 40 17.42 5.39 12.88
N ARG A 41 16.75 5.31 14.03
CA ARG A 41 16.28 6.46 14.78
C ARG A 41 16.59 6.27 16.28
N GLY A 42 17.53 7.04 16.77
CA GLY A 42 18.03 6.88 18.15
C GLY A 42 18.62 5.48 18.37
N SER A 43 18.05 4.76 19.32
CA SER A 43 18.43 3.37 19.61
C SER A 43 17.66 2.33 18.79
N GLU A 44 16.62 2.72 18.06
CA GLU A 44 15.78 1.82 17.27
C GLU A 44 16.29 1.67 15.84
N ILE A 45 16.25 0.44 15.35
CA ILE A 45 16.57 0.12 13.96
C ILE A 45 15.37 -0.59 13.34
N PHE A 46 14.98 -0.11 12.18
CA PHE A 46 13.88 -0.62 11.39
C PHE A 46 14.40 -1.24 10.10
N ALA A 47 13.68 -2.24 9.58
CA ALA A 47 13.96 -2.82 8.28
C ALA A 47 12.64 -3.07 7.55
N ILE A 48 12.52 -2.51 6.34
CA ILE A 48 11.36 -2.62 5.45
C ILE A 48 11.81 -2.91 4.02
N ASP A 49 10.90 -3.30 3.12
CA ASP A 49 11.24 -3.41 1.70
C ASP A 49 11.82 -2.08 1.19
N ALA A 50 12.87 -2.14 0.36
CA ALA A 50 13.62 -0.95 -0.07
C ALA A 50 12.93 -0.16 -1.19
N ALA A 51 11.92 -0.75 -1.85
CA ALA A 51 11.23 -0.17 -3.00
C ALA A 51 9.82 0.28 -2.63
N CYS A 52 9.46 1.50 -3.03
CA CYS A 52 8.11 2.02 -2.88
C CYS A 52 7.08 1.13 -3.59
N SER A 53 5.98 0.79 -2.92
CA SER A 53 4.92 -0.07 -3.48
C SER A 53 4.07 0.61 -4.57
N HIS A 54 4.29 1.90 -4.84
CA HIS A 54 3.65 2.61 -5.95
C HIS A 54 4.32 2.25 -7.29
N TYR A 55 5.51 2.80 -7.58
CA TYR A 55 6.27 2.55 -8.82
C TYR A 55 7.72 2.14 -8.54
N SER A 56 7.97 1.42 -7.46
CA SER A 56 9.28 0.91 -7.09
C SER A 56 10.36 1.98 -6.92
N GLY A 57 9.99 3.22 -6.54
CA GLY A 57 10.94 4.29 -6.24
C GLY A 57 11.89 3.89 -5.10
N PRO A 58 13.17 4.27 -5.17
CA PRO A 58 14.19 3.87 -4.19
C PRO A 58 13.99 4.66 -2.88
N LEU A 59 13.52 4.00 -1.83
CA LEU A 59 13.20 4.67 -0.56
C LEU A 59 14.43 5.20 0.17
N VAL A 60 15.61 4.65 -0.10
CA VAL A 60 16.88 5.12 0.50
C VAL A 60 17.22 6.54 0.08
N ASP A 61 16.81 6.95 -1.12
CA ASP A 61 17.02 8.31 -1.65
C ASP A 61 15.92 9.28 -1.18
N GLY A 62 15.01 8.79 -0.37
CA GLY A 62 13.89 9.54 0.17
C GLY A 62 14.22 10.28 1.46
N LEU A 63 13.18 10.79 2.10
CA LEU A 63 13.30 11.56 3.32
C LEU A 63 12.75 10.77 4.51
N MET A 64 13.58 10.50 5.51
CA MET A 64 13.13 10.00 6.78
C MET A 64 12.64 11.17 7.66
N VAL A 65 11.42 11.06 8.17
CA VAL A 65 10.83 12.02 9.11
C VAL A 65 10.17 11.21 10.22
N ASP A 66 10.66 11.38 11.42
CA ASP A 66 10.25 10.57 12.56
C ASP A 66 10.34 9.06 12.24
N ASP A 67 9.28 8.29 12.50
CA ASP A 67 9.20 6.85 12.21
C ASP A 67 8.63 6.58 10.81
N THR A 68 8.84 7.50 9.87
CA THR A 68 8.32 7.36 8.50
C THR A 68 9.40 7.63 7.46
N VAL A 69 9.25 7.00 6.29
CA VAL A 69 10.04 7.31 5.10
C VAL A 69 9.13 7.79 3.98
N ARG A 70 9.55 8.84 3.28
CA ARG A 70 8.85 9.41 2.12
C ARG A 70 9.60 9.07 0.85
N CYS A 71 8.87 8.50 -0.11
CA CYS A 71 9.42 8.16 -1.43
C CYS A 71 9.89 9.44 -2.16
N PRO A 72 11.08 9.43 -2.80
CA PRO A 72 11.60 10.61 -3.49
C PRO A 72 10.81 10.96 -4.76
N TRP A 73 10.09 10.00 -5.36
CA TRP A 73 9.40 10.25 -6.63
C TRP A 73 8.05 10.93 -6.47
N HIS A 74 7.15 10.38 -5.64
CA HIS A 74 5.77 10.89 -5.51
C HIS A 74 5.34 11.08 -4.05
N HIS A 75 6.29 11.12 -3.11
CA HIS A 75 6.08 11.41 -1.69
C HIS A 75 5.14 10.45 -0.94
N ALA A 76 4.90 9.24 -1.49
CA ALA A 76 4.25 8.18 -0.72
C ALA A 76 4.96 8.00 0.62
N CYS A 77 4.20 7.92 1.71
CA CYS A 77 4.73 7.88 3.06
C CYS A 77 4.48 6.52 3.69
N PHE A 78 5.52 5.89 4.21
CA PHE A 78 5.44 4.57 4.85
C PHE A 78 5.91 4.63 6.29
N SER A 79 5.25 3.88 7.16
CA SER A 79 5.71 3.64 8.51
C SER A 79 6.91 2.71 8.52
N LEU A 80 8.00 3.12 9.16
CA LEU A 80 9.17 2.25 9.37
C LEU A 80 8.86 1.11 10.36
N ARG A 81 7.87 1.29 11.26
CA ARG A 81 7.48 0.30 12.26
C ARG A 81 6.61 -0.82 11.71
N THR A 82 5.66 -0.46 10.84
CA THR A 82 4.60 -1.37 10.38
C THR A 82 4.62 -1.65 8.89
N GLY A 83 5.41 -0.89 8.11
CA GLY A 83 5.39 -0.93 6.65
C GLY A 83 4.14 -0.29 6.04
N GLU A 84 3.18 0.15 6.84
CA GLU A 84 1.90 0.67 6.35
C GLU A 84 2.09 1.91 5.48
N ALA A 85 1.36 1.96 4.36
CA ALA A 85 1.26 3.15 3.51
C ALA A 85 0.35 4.16 4.18
N LEU A 86 0.95 5.20 4.78
CA LEU A 86 0.24 6.22 5.56
C LEU A 86 -0.33 7.33 4.70
N ARG A 87 0.22 7.54 3.49
CA ARG A 87 -0.23 8.57 2.56
C ARG A 87 -0.09 8.08 1.12
N PRO A 88 -1.04 8.48 0.24
CA PRO A 88 -0.97 8.16 -1.18
C PRO A 88 0.31 8.75 -1.82
N PRO A 89 0.67 8.34 -3.04
CA PRO A 89 -0.11 7.47 -3.93
C PRO A 89 0.07 5.96 -3.71
N ALA A 90 0.95 5.52 -2.81
CA ALA A 90 1.08 4.11 -2.49
C ALA A 90 -0.18 3.62 -1.76
N LEU A 91 -0.72 2.49 -2.18
CA LEU A 91 -1.91 1.87 -1.61
C LEU A 91 -1.56 0.63 -0.77
N SER A 92 -0.53 -0.09 -1.17
CA SER A 92 -0.11 -1.33 -0.51
C SER A 92 0.99 -1.07 0.52
N PRO A 93 0.98 -1.78 1.66
CA PRO A 93 2.07 -1.72 2.64
C PRO A 93 3.35 -2.36 2.08
N LEU A 94 4.45 -2.09 2.75
CA LEU A 94 5.75 -2.74 2.58
C LEU A 94 5.91 -3.85 3.60
N ALA A 95 6.63 -4.91 3.27
CA ALA A 95 6.97 -5.90 4.28
C ALA A 95 7.97 -5.32 5.28
N CYS A 96 7.79 -5.69 6.56
CA CYS A 96 8.75 -5.45 7.61
C CYS A 96 9.64 -6.69 7.80
N TRP A 97 10.90 -6.45 8.17
CA TRP A 97 11.89 -7.49 8.39
C TRP A 97 12.33 -7.52 9.85
N ALA A 98 12.71 -8.68 10.33
CA ALA A 98 13.23 -8.83 11.69
C ALA A 98 14.66 -8.28 11.76
N VAL A 99 14.91 -7.43 12.73
CA VAL A 99 16.24 -6.85 13.01
C VAL A 99 16.77 -7.47 14.30
N GLU A 100 18.03 -7.89 14.29
CA GLU A 100 18.79 -8.37 15.44
C GLU A 100 20.03 -7.47 15.60
N GLN A 101 20.24 -6.96 16.81
CA GLN A 101 21.46 -6.24 17.15
C GLN A 101 22.29 -7.11 18.10
N ARG A 102 23.53 -7.42 17.70
CA ARG A 102 24.45 -8.23 18.50
C ARG A 102 25.89 -7.85 18.21
N ASP A 103 26.71 -7.74 19.25
CA ASP A 103 28.16 -7.52 19.17
C ASP A 103 28.55 -6.32 18.27
N GLY A 104 27.80 -5.21 18.40
CA GLY A 104 28.03 -4.00 17.60
C GLY A 104 27.65 -4.12 16.14
N LYS A 105 26.95 -5.18 15.76
CA LYS A 105 26.43 -5.40 14.39
C LYS A 105 24.93 -5.42 14.35
N VAL A 106 24.40 -5.08 13.18
CA VAL A 106 22.98 -5.12 12.82
C VAL A 106 22.76 -6.19 11.76
N PHE A 107 21.91 -7.13 12.04
CA PHE A 107 21.52 -8.22 11.15
C PHE A 107 20.06 -8.05 10.75
N VAL A 108 19.74 -8.38 9.52
CA VAL A 108 18.34 -8.52 9.08
C VAL A 108 18.09 -10.00 8.79
N ARG A 109 16.97 -10.50 9.32
CA ARG A 109 16.54 -11.89 9.19
C ARG A 109 15.35 -11.99 8.23
N GLY A 110 14.47 -12.93 8.43
CA GLY A 110 13.29 -13.11 7.59
C GLY A 110 12.24 -11.98 7.71
N LYS A 111 11.30 -11.99 6.80
CA LYS A 111 10.13 -11.09 6.85
C LYS A 111 9.33 -11.34 8.13
N LYS A 112 8.92 -10.25 8.78
CA LYS A 112 7.96 -10.35 9.89
C LYS A 112 6.59 -10.75 9.33
N PRO A 113 5.81 -11.56 10.04
CA PRO A 113 4.40 -11.73 9.69
C PRO A 113 3.72 -10.37 9.60
N ALA A 114 2.83 -10.21 8.61
CA ALA A 114 2.00 -9.00 8.57
C ALA A 114 1.29 -8.80 9.92
N ALA A 115 1.24 -7.56 10.39
CA ALA A 115 0.54 -7.27 11.63
C ALA A 115 -0.88 -7.83 11.53
N LYS A 116 -1.26 -8.66 12.50
CA LYS A 116 -2.65 -9.15 12.56
C LYS A 116 -3.54 -7.94 12.74
N THR A 117 -4.43 -7.73 11.80
CA THR A 117 -5.48 -6.73 11.93
C THR A 117 -6.31 -7.07 13.16
N PRO A 118 -6.60 -6.11 14.05
CA PRO A 118 -7.49 -6.36 15.18
C PRO A 118 -8.82 -6.91 14.67
N ALA A 119 -9.39 -7.87 15.40
CA ALA A 119 -10.75 -8.32 15.07
C ALA A 119 -11.70 -7.11 15.08
N PRO A 120 -12.65 -7.01 14.12
CA PRO A 120 -13.59 -5.91 14.07
C PRO A 120 -14.34 -5.78 15.39
N GLY A 121 -14.46 -4.54 15.90
CA GLY A 121 -15.23 -4.26 17.10
C GLY A 121 -16.72 -4.57 16.89
N ALA A 122 -17.44 -4.87 17.97
CA ALA A 122 -18.87 -5.24 17.94
C ALA A 122 -19.80 -4.15 17.34
N ASP A 123 -19.33 -2.89 17.28
CA ASP A 123 -20.12 -1.72 16.83
C ASP A 123 -19.86 -1.33 15.36
N GLN A 124 -19.27 -2.21 14.55
CA GLN A 124 -19.06 -1.90 13.13
C GLN A 124 -20.37 -1.99 12.32
N PRO A 125 -20.55 -1.11 11.32
CA PRO A 125 -21.70 -1.21 10.42
C PRO A 125 -21.70 -2.56 9.70
N ARG A 126 -22.89 -3.09 9.40
CA ARG A 126 -23.02 -4.37 8.68
C ARG A 126 -22.67 -4.25 7.20
N SER A 127 -22.90 -3.07 6.63
CA SER A 127 -22.66 -2.74 5.23
C SER A 127 -22.05 -1.37 5.08
N ILE A 128 -21.20 -1.21 4.07
CA ILE A 128 -20.63 0.07 3.65
C ILE A 128 -20.83 0.19 2.15
N VAL A 129 -21.45 1.30 1.72
CA VAL A 129 -21.56 1.66 0.32
C VAL A 129 -20.57 2.79 0.04
N ILE A 130 -19.68 2.60 -0.91
CA ILE A 130 -18.70 3.58 -1.37
C ILE A 130 -19.17 4.14 -2.70
N VAL A 131 -19.47 5.42 -2.75
CA VAL A 131 -19.88 6.10 -3.98
C VAL A 131 -18.66 6.72 -4.64
N GLY A 132 -18.31 6.19 -5.80
CA GLY A 132 -17.17 6.61 -6.61
C GLY A 132 -16.16 5.50 -6.84
N GLY A 133 -16.00 5.07 -8.10
CA GLY A 133 -15.09 4.00 -8.56
C GLY A 133 -13.67 4.47 -8.86
N GLY A 134 -13.24 5.65 -8.39
CA GLY A 134 -11.88 6.13 -8.58
C GLY A 134 -10.91 5.63 -7.51
N ALA A 135 -9.65 6.09 -7.59
CA ALA A 135 -8.58 5.68 -6.68
C ALA A 135 -8.91 5.89 -5.18
N ALA A 136 -9.66 6.94 -4.84
CA ALA A 136 -10.05 7.22 -3.45
C ALA A 136 -11.05 6.19 -2.92
N GLY A 137 -12.10 5.86 -3.70
CA GLY A 137 -13.06 4.81 -3.32
C GLY A 137 -12.40 3.44 -3.22
N PHE A 138 -11.53 3.12 -4.17
CA PHE A 138 -10.72 1.91 -4.15
C PHE A 138 -9.84 1.84 -2.90
N ALA A 139 -9.09 2.91 -2.59
CA ALA A 139 -8.23 2.96 -1.41
C ALA A 139 -9.01 2.75 -0.10
N ALA A 140 -10.21 3.31 -0.01
CA ALA A 140 -11.10 3.12 1.15
C ALA A 140 -11.55 1.65 1.25
N ALA A 141 -12.00 1.04 0.15
CA ALA A 141 -12.45 -0.36 0.14
C ALA A 141 -11.31 -1.33 0.52
N GLU A 142 -10.14 -1.16 -0.10
CA GLU A 142 -8.97 -2.00 0.18
C GLU A 142 -8.50 -1.82 1.64
N LYS A 143 -8.44 -0.58 2.13
CA LYS A 143 -8.05 -0.30 3.51
C LYS A 143 -9.00 -0.90 4.52
N LEU A 144 -10.30 -0.81 4.31
CA LEU A 144 -11.31 -1.45 5.16
C LEU A 144 -11.09 -2.98 5.25
N ARG A 145 -10.83 -3.63 4.12
CA ARG A 145 -10.53 -5.07 4.12
C ARG A 145 -9.23 -5.40 4.83
N ARG A 146 -8.20 -4.61 4.58
CA ARG A 146 -6.91 -4.77 5.23
C ARG A 146 -6.97 -4.55 6.75
N ASP A 147 -7.85 -3.66 7.20
CA ASP A 147 -8.13 -3.42 8.62
C ASP A 147 -9.11 -4.45 9.23
N GLY A 148 -9.48 -5.49 8.48
CA GLY A 148 -10.31 -6.59 8.98
C GLY A 148 -11.80 -6.32 9.01
N TYR A 149 -12.30 -5.26 8.35
CA TYR A 149 -13.72 -5.05 8.26
C TYR A 149 -14.41 -6.26 7.61
N GLY A 150 -15.29 -6.92 8.36
CA GLY A 150 -15.96 -8.17 7.98
C GLY A 150 -17.29 -8.01 7.26
N GLY A 151 -17.92 -6.80 7.34
CA GLY A 151 -19.20 -6.50 6.71
C GLY A 151 -19.16 -6.47 5.18
N SER A 152 -20.30 -6.24 4.53
CA SER A 152 -20.32 -6.06 3.07
C SER A 152 -19.72 -4.71 2.66
N ILE A 153 -18.97 -4.71 1.55
CA ILE A 153 -18.49 -3.49 0.89
C ILE A 153 -19.02 -3.50 -0.52
N THR A 154 -19.84 -2.50 -0.87
CA THR A 154 -20.29 -2.26 -2.24
C THR A 154 -19.69 -0.96 -2.73
N MET A 155 -18.96 -0.99 -3.84
CA MET A 155 -18.37 0.18 -4.48
C MET A 155 -19.10 0.47 -5.79
N LEU A 156 -19.67 1.68 -5.91
CA LEU A 156 -20.47 2.10 -7.06
C LEU A 156 -19.67 3.03 -7.94
N SER A 157 -19.61 2.72 -9.23
CA SER A 157 -18.91 3.51 -10.25
C SER A 157 -19.86 3.81 -11.42
N ASP A 158 -19.93 5.07 -11.84
CA ASP A 158 -20.62 5.49 -13.07
C ASP A 158 -19.78 5.13 -14.32
N ASP A 159 -18.51 4.76 -14.13
CA ASP A 159 -17.58 4.34 -15.18
C ASP A 159 -17.69 2.82 -15.40
N ASP A 160 -17.58 2.38 -16.64
CA ASP A 160 -17.56 0.96 -17.03
C ASP A 160 -16.19 0.31 -16.79
N ALA A 161 -15.14 1.13 -16.63
CA ALA A 161 -13.81 0.67 -16.30
C ALA A 161 -13.64 0.39 -14.78
N PRO A 162 -12.74 -0.53 -14.39
CA PRO A 162 -12.33 -0.66 -13.00
C PRO A 162 -11.60 0.62 -12.53
N PRO A 163 -11.34 0.79 -11.22
CA PRO A 163 -10.49 1.86 -10.73
C PRO A 163 -9.12 1.87 -11.41
N VAL A 164 -8.74 3.02 -11.96
CA VAL A 164 -7.53 3.17 -12.78
C VAL A 164 -6.55 4.18 -12.19
N ASP A 165 -5.28 4.00 -12.53
CA ASP A 165 -4.24 4.99 -12.29
C ASP A 165 -4.31 6.11 -13.35
N ARG A 166 -5.08 7.15 -13.05
CA ARG A 166 -5.29 8.27 -13.97
C ARG A 166 -4.01 9.00 -14.39
N PRO A 167 -3.02 9.25 -13.51
CA PRO A 167 -1.74 9.81 -13.91
C PRO A 167 -1.04 9.03 -15.01
N ASN A 168 -1.10 7.70 -14.98
CA ASN A 168 -0.50 6.85 -16.02
C ASN A 168 -1.16 7.07 -17.39
N LEU A 169 -2.48 7.23 -17.42
CA LEU A 169 -3.23 7.45 -18.69
C LEU A 169 -2.70 8.63 -19.49
N SER A 170 -2.36 9.74 -18.83
CA SER A 170 -1.91 10.98 -19.48
C SER A 170 -0.38 11.08 -19.63
N LYS A 171 0.37 10.07 -19.20
CA LYS A 171 1.83 10.05 -19.22
C LYS A 171 2.33 8.82 -19.98
N ASP A 172 2.71 7.78 -19.25
CA ASP A 172 3.42 6.64 -19.82
C ASP A 172 2.57 5.82 -20.78
N TYR A 173 1.26 5.67 -20.50
CA TYR A 173 0.35 4.99 -21.42
C TYR A 173 0.13 5.80 -22.70
N LEU A 174 -0.15 7.09 -22.59
CA LEU A 174 -0.30 7.97 -23.75
C LEU A 174 0.98 8.04 -24.60
N ALA A 175 2.14 7.97 -23.95
CA ALA A 175 3.44 7.93 -24.61
C ALA A 175 3.77 6.56 -25.24
N GLY A 176 2.96 5.53 -25.01
CA GLY A 176 3.19 4.17 -25.49
C GLY A 176 4.30 3.40 -24.77
N SER A 177 4.73 3.89 -23.59
CA SER A 177 5.78 3.26 -22.78
C SER A 177 5.23 2.36 -21.66
N ALA A 178 3.93 2.48 -21.32
CA ALA A 178 3.27 1.59 -20.38
C ALA A 178 2.24 0.71 -21.10
N PRO A 179 2.22 -0.59 -20.84
CA PRO A 179 1.21 -1.50 -21.38
C PRO A 179 -0.14 -1.28 -20.70
N GLU A 180 -1.23 -1.67 -21.37
CA GLU A 180 -2.61 -1.44 -20.90
C GLU A 180 -2.90 -2.11 -19.54
N GLU A 181 -2.31 -3.26 -19.28
CA GLU A 181 -2.47 -4.00 -18.03
C GLU A 181 -1.93 -3.27 -16.79
N TRP A 182 -1.20 -2.16 -16.96
CA TRP A 182 -0.72 -1.32 -15.85
C TRP A 182 -1.70 -0.20 -15.48
N ILE A 183 -2.76 -0.03 -16.26
CA ILE A 183 -3.75 1.03 -16.02
C ILE A 183 -4.66 0.73 -14.82
N PRO A 184 -5.25 -0.49 -14.69
CA PRO A 184 -6.07 -0.81 -13.53
C PRO A 184 -5.24 -0.80 -12.24
N LEU A 185 -5.78 -0.23 -11.15
CA LEU A 185 -5.15 -0.27 -9.83
C LEU A 185 -5.01 -1.70 -9.30
N ARG A 186 -5.93 -2.57 -9.68
CA ARG A 186 -5.92 -4.03 -9.42
C ARG A 186 -6.60 -4.76 -10.57
N PRO A 187 -6.24 -6.01 -10.83
CA PRO A 187 -6.96 -6.85 -11.78
C PRO A 187 -8.39 -7.14 -11.31
N ASP A 188 -9.26 -7.53 -12.23
CA ASP A 188 -10.70 -7.69 -11.93
C ASP A 188 -11.00 -8.78 -10.89
N ASP A 189 -10.19 -9.82 -10.80
CA ASP A 189 -10.32 -10.91 -9.82
C ASP A 189 -10.03 -10.46 -8.37
N PHE A 190 -9.25 -9.39 -8.20
CA PHE A 190 -8.96 -8.83 -6.87
C PHE A 190 -10.23 -8.47 -6.09
N TYR A 191 -11.24 -7.91 -6.75
CA TYR A 191 -12.45 -7.41 -6.06
C TYR A 191 -13.26 -8.52 -5.42
N PRO A 192 -13.66 -9.58 -6.12
CA PRO A 192 -14.37 -10.70 -5.51
C PRO A 192 -13.50 -11.46 -4.49
N GLU A 193 -12.21 -11.67 -4.75
CA GLU A 193 -11.29 -12.31 -3.79
C GLU A 193 -11.19 -11.52 -2.48
N SER A 194 -11.18 -10.18 -2.59
CA SER A 194 -11.20 -9.27 -1.44
C SER A 194 -12.62 -9.05 -0.88
N ARG A 195 -13.65 -9.73 -1.40
CA ARG A 195 -15.06 -9.55 -1.00
C ARG A 195 -15.53 -8.10 -1.14
N ILE A 196 -15.11 -7.42 -2.21
CA ILE A 196 -15.56 -6.09 -2.60
C ILE A 196 -16.51 -6.25 -3.80
N ASP A 197 -17.77 -5.84 -3.63
CA ASP A 197 -18.78 -5.81 -4.70
C ASP A 197 -18.59 -4.51 -5.50
N LEU A 198 -17.79 -4.58 -6.58
CA LEU A 198 -17.58 -3.46 -7.51
C LEU A 198 -18.68 -3.47 -8.58
N ARG A 199 -19.57 -2.48 -8.55
CA ARG A 199 -20.63 -2.27 -9.55
C ARG A 199 -20.25 -1.13 -10.48
N ARG A 200 -19.85 -1.48 -11.67
CA ARG A 200 -19.52 -0.56 -12.77
C ARG A 200 -20.79 -0.13 -13.52
N GLY A 201 -20.72 0.99 -14.27
CA GLY A 201 -21.88 1.54 -14.98
C GLY A 201 -23.05 1.91 -14.06
N THR A 202 -22.79 2.10 -12.77
CA THR A 202 -23.84 2.27 -11.76
C THR A 202 -23.81 3.71 -11.23
N LYS A 203 -24.72 4.52 -11.77
CA LYS A 203 -24.84 5.94 -11.43
C LYS A 203 -25.68 6.14 -10.18
N VAL A 204 -25.09 6.85 -9.21
CA VAL A 204 -25.79 7.28 -7.97
C VAL A 204 -26.53 8.60 -8.27
N ALA A 205 -27.83 8.62 -7.94
CA ALA A 205 -28.67 9.81 -8.08
C ALA A 205 -28.74 10.64 -6.79
N ALA A 206 -28.79 9.98 -5.63
CA ALA A 206 -28.88 10.64 -4.33
C ALA A 206 -28.37 9.78 -3.18
N ILE A 207 -27.99 10.42 -2.08
CA ILE A 207 -27.67 9.76 -0.81
C ILE A 207 -28.59 10.35 0.26
N ASP A 208 -29.33 9.49 0.98
CA ASP A 208 -30.07 9.88 2.18
C ASP A 208 -29.36 9.37 3.43
N PRO A 209 -28.60 10.24 4.14
CA PRO A 209 -27.86 9.83 5.33
C PRO A 209 -28.76 9.48 6.52
N ARG A 210 -30.02 9.99 6.55
CA ARG A 210 -30.97 9.72 7.62
C ARG A 210 -31.61 8.34 7.45
N ALA A 211 -32.04 8.04 6.23
CA ALA A 211 -32.55 6.73 5.87
C ALA A 211 -31.43 5.68 5.74
N ARG A 212 -30.16 6.13 5.62
CA ARG A 212 -29.00 5.29 5.28
C ARG A 212 -29.20 4.54 3.96
N GLU A 213 -29.71 5.27 2.96
CA GLU A 213 -30.00 4.73 1.63
C GLU A 213 -29.22 5.49 0.55
N VAL A 214 -28.82 4.74 -0.48
CA VAL A 214 -28.27 5.29 -1.72
C VAL A 214 -29.27 4.99 -2.84
N ALA A 215 -29.78 6.04 -3.49
CA ALA A 215 -30.66 5.92 -4.65
C ALA A 215 -29.84 5.91 -5.95
N LEU A 216 -30.10 4.95 -6.82
CA LEU A 216 -29.47 4.82 -8.12
C LEU A 216 -30.29 5.52 -9.19
N ALA A 217 -29.67 5.85 -10.32
CA ALA A 217 -30.34 6.52 -11.45
C ALA A 217 -31.43 5.67 -12.12
N ASP A 218 -31.39 4.34 -11.96
CA ASP A 218 -32.41 3.41 -12.43
C ASP A 218 -33.64 3.32 -11.51
N GLY A 219 -33.65 4.07 -10.41
CA GLY A 219 -34.72 4.09 -9.41
C GLY A 219 -34.57 3.05 -8.29
N SER A 220 -33.60 2.15 -8.37
CA SER A 220 -33.32 1.19 -7.30
C SER A 220 -32.61 1.86 -6.11
N LYS A 221 -32.63 1.21 -4.96
CA LYS A 221 -32.03 1.70 -3.72
C LYS A 221 -31.16 0.62 -3.05
N LEU A 222 -30.11 1.09 -2.41
CA LEU A 222 -29.22 0.28 -1.58
C LEU A 222 -29.23 0.81 -0.15
N PRO A 223 -29.33 -0.08 0.89
CA PRO A 223 -29.24 0.30 2.29
C PRO A 223 -27.79 0.52 2.76
#